data_18949f71de4d30420b9da42e69ff0dcf
#
_entry.id   18949f71de4d30420b9da42e69ff0dcf
#
_cell.length_a   1.000
_cell.length_b   1.000
_cell.length_c   1.000
_cell.angle_alpha   90.00
_cell.angle_beta   90.00
_cell.angle_gamma   90.00
#
_symmetry.space_group_name_H-M   'P 1'
#
loop_
_entity.id
_entity.type
_entity.pdbx_description
1 polymer ?
#
loop_
_entity_poly.entity_id
_entity_poly.type
_entity_poly.pdbx_seq_one_letter_code
_entity_poly.pdbx_strand_id
1 'polypeptide(L)'
;MSSNVIFMGWNRSVPGREQMSAAHFQEYTQYVTGLQQAGTIESFESVLLTAHGGDLNGFFLIRGEPEKLDALMATEEWETHAIRGGLHLEGLGIVRGVTGDLLMAQMGTWAANLPT
;
A
#
# COMPACT_ATOMS: atom_id res chain seq x y z
N MET A 1 15.81 -5.30 -5.77
CA MET A 1 15.50 -4.07 -6.50
C MET A 1 14.82 -3.07 -5.57
N SER A 2 15.30 -1.83 -5.60
CA SER A 2 14.72 -0.77 -4.75
C SER A 2 13.33 -0.39 -5.24
N SER A 3 12.43 -0.13 -4.29
CA SER A 3 11.09 0.36 -4.58
C SER A 3 10.71 1.42 -3.54
N ASN A 4 10.05 2.47 -3.98
CA ASN A 4 9.76 3.65 -3.16
C ASN A 4 8.27 3.90 -2.94
N VAL A 5 7.43 2.92 -3.28
CA VAL A 5 6.01 2.97 -2.94
C VAL A 5 5.54 1.62 -2.40
N ILE A 6 4.52 1.69 -1.54
CA ILE A 6 3.74 0.53 -1.12
C ILE A 6 2.31 0.80 -1.56
N PHE A 7 1.75 -0.11 -2.33
CA PHE A 7 0.35 -0.09 -2.74
C PHE A 7 -0.41 -1.13 -1.94
N MET A 8 -1.45 -0.71 -1.22
CA MET A 8 -2.33 -1.61 -0.47
C MET A 8 -3.73 -1.48 -1.04
N GLY A 9 -4.13 -2.44 -1.84
CA GLY A 9 -5.43 -2.41 -2.51
C GLY A 9 -6.36 -3.50 -2.01
N TRP A 10 -7.67 -3.28 -2.12
CA TRP A 10 -8.66 -4.25 -1.69
C TRP A 10 -9.90 -4.22 -2.59
N ASN A 11 -10.65 -5.32 -2.53
CA ASN A 11 -11.94 -5.42 -3.21
C ASN A 11 -13.03 -4.83 -2.31
N ARG A 12 -13.41 -5.53 -1.26
CA ARG A 12 -14.54 -5.13 -0.39
C ARG A 12 -14.42 -5.79 0.98
N SER A 13 -15.26 -5.34 1.91
CA SER A 13 -15.39 -6.02 3.19
C SER A 13 -15.99 -7.40 3.01
N VAL A 14 -15.51 -8.36 3.80
CA VAL A 14 -16.19 -9.64 3.96
C VAL A 14 -17.60 -9.35 4.49
N PRO A 15 -18.67 -9.93 3.90
CA PRO A 15 -20.04 -9.67 4.38
C PRO A 15 -20.18 -9.94 5.87
N GLY A 16 -20.76 -8.99 6.58
CA GLY A 16 -20.91 -9.03 8.03
C GLY A 16 -19.77 -8.39 8.82
N ARG A 17 -18.68 -8.02 8.15
CA ARG A 17 -17.51 -7.40 8.81
C ARG A 17 -17.28 -5.94 8.43
N GLU A 18 -18.33 -5.29 7.94
CA GLU A 18 -18.25 -3.89 7.48
C GLU A 18 -17.86 -2.94 8.60
N GLN A 19 -18.38 -3.14 9.82
CA GLN A 19 -17.99 -2.30 10.95
C GLN A 19 -16.53 -2.48 11.34
N MET A 20 -16.03 -3.70 11.24
CA MET A 20 -14.61 -3.99 11.47
C MET A 20 -13.73 -3.26 10.46
N SER A 21 -14.14 -3.23 9.20
CA SER A 21 -13.44 -2.49 8.14
C SER A 21 -13.44 -0.99 8.43
N ALA A 22 -14.58 -0.42 8.81
CA ALA A 22 -14.69 1.00 9.11
C ALA A 22 -13.77 1.39 10.29
N ALA A 23 -13.78 0.62 11.35
CA ALA A 23 -12.93 0.87 12.51
C ALA A 23 -11.43 0.75 12.15
N HIS A 24 -11.07 -0.30 11.44
CA HIS A 24 -9.68 -0.52 11.06
C HIS A 24 -9.18 0.55 10.06
N PHE A 25 -10.03 1.02 9.17
CA PHE A 25 -9.67 2.10 8.25
C PHE A 25 -9.26 3.36 9.03
N GLN A 26 -10.01 3.73 10.08
CA GLN A 26 -9.66 4.87 10.91
C GLN A 26 -8.38 4.65 11.69
N GLU A 27 -8.21 3.48 12.31
CA GLU A 27 -7.00 3.15 13.04
C GLU A 27 -5.77 3.14 12.11
N TYR A 28 -5.92 2.57 10.94
CA TYR A 28 -4.82 2.50 9.97
C TYR A 28 -4.44 3.89 9.46
N THR A 29 -5.43 4.75 9.22
CA THR A 29 -5.17 6.14 8.83
C THR A 29 -4.39 6.87 9.91
N GLN A 30 -4.73 6.68 11.19
CA GLN A 30 -3.97 7.25 12.30
C GLN A 30 -2.54 6.70 12.35
N TYR A 31 -2.39 5.41 12.13
CA TYR A 31 -1.09 4.75 12.11
C TYR A 31 -0.18 5.34 11.04
N VAL A 32 -0.64 5.42 9.79
CA VAL A 32 0.19 5.95 8.69
C VAL A 32 0.42 7.46 8.83
N THR A 33 -0.54 8.19 9.42
CA THR A 33 -0.33 9.61 9.75
C THR A 33 0.83 9.77 10.73
N GLY A 34 0.89 8.92 11.76
CA GLY A 34 2.01 8.91 12.70
C GLY A 34 3.34 8.56 12.04
N LEU A 35 3.34 7.62 11.10
CA LEU A 35 4.54 7.27 10.34
C LEU A 35 5.04 8.45 9.50
N GLN A 36 4.14 9.21 8.91
CA GLN A 36 4.51 10.40 8.16
C GLN A 36 5.08 11.48 9.06
N GLN A 37 4.46 11.73 10.20
CA GLN A 37 4.93 12.72 11.17
C GLN A 37 6.32 12.36 11.70
N ALA A 38 6.59 11.07 11.89
CA ALA A 38 7.89 10.59 12.36
C ALA A 38 8.96 10.54 11.26
N GLY A 39 8.60 10.78 10.00
CA GLY A 39 9.52 10.68 8.88
C GLY A 39 9.82 9.25 8.43
N THR A 40 9.10 8.26 8.94
CA THR A 40 9.24 6.87 8.49
C THR A 40 8.77 6.70 7.06
N ILE A 41 7.72 7.42 6.68
CA ILE A 41 7.26 7.53 5.30
C ILE A 41 7.24 9.01 4.90
N GLU A 42 7.30 9.27 3.58
CA GLU A 42 7.26 10.64 3.06
C GLU A 42 5.83 11.16 2.99
N SER A 43 4.92 10.34 2.48
CA SER A 43 3.52 10.71 2.31
C SER A 43 2.67 9.46 2.11
N PHE A 44 1.37 9.64 2.25
CA PHE A 44 0.41 8.62 1.86
C PHE A 44 -0.86 9.29 1.35
N GLU A 45 -1.62 8.54 0.59
CA GLU A 45 -2.98 8.93 0.23
C GLU A 45 -3.87 7.70 0.23
N SER A 46 -5.11 7.89 0.62
CA SER A 46 -6.14 6.86 0.55
C SER A 46 -7.14 7.24 -0.54
N VAL A 47 -7.52 6.27 -1.35
CA VAL A 47 -8.43 6.48 -2.46
C VAL A 47 -9.53 5.42 -2.39
N LEU A 48 -10.77 5.87 -2.42
CA LEU A 48 -11.93 5.00 -2.60
C LEU A 48 -12.44 5.22 -4.01
N LEU A 49 -12.48 4.15 -4.78
CA LEU A 49 -12.94 4.22 -6.17
C LEU A 49 -14.46 4.18 -6.21
N THR A 50 -15.04 4.91 -7.16
CA THR A 50 -16.49 4.79 -7.42
C THR A 50 -16.80 3.39 -7.93
N ALA A 51 -18.00 2.90 -7.63
CA ALA A 51 -18.42 1.57 -8.04
C ALA A 51 -18.32 1.42 -9.58
N HIS A 52 -17.60 0.39 -10.04
CA HIS A 52 -17.32 0.19 -11.46
C HIS A 52 -17.35 -1.29 -11.86
N GLY A 53 -17.74 -2.17 -10.95
CA GLY A 53 -17.85 -3.61 -11.23
C GLY A 53 -16.54 -4.39 -11.17
N GLY A 54 -15.41 -3.73 -10.95
CA GLY A 54 -14.10 -4.38 -10.85
C GLY A 54 -13.75 -4.81 -9.43
N ASP A 55 -12.60 -5.48 -9.29
CA ASP A 55 -12.15 -6.07 -8.03
C ASP A 55 -11.29 -5.14 -7.19
N LEU A 56 -10.79 -4.04 -7.76
CA LEU A 56 -10.06 -3.01 -7.01
C LEU A 56 -11.04 -1.88 -6.71
N ASN A 57 -11.35 -1.67 -5.44
CA ASN A 57 -12.34 -0.67 -5.03
C ASN A 57 -11.79 0.39 -4.08
N GLY A 58 -10.57 0.21 -3.58
CA GLY A 58 -9.90 1.22 -2.79
C GLY A 58 -8.45 0.85 -2.57
N PHE A 59 -7.65 1.83 -2.18
CA PHE A 59 -6.24 1.56 -1.86
C PHE A 59 -5.63 2.67 -1.03
N PHE A 60 -4.55 2.32 -0.34
CA PHE A 60 -3.58 3.28 0.19
C PHE A 60 -2.34 3.25 -0.69
N LEU A 61 -1.83 4.41 -1.03
CA LEU A 61 -0.54 4.55 -1.70
C LEU A 61 0.41 5.26 -0.75
N ILE A 62 1.47 4.57 -0.35
CA ILE A 62 2.45 5.05 0.61
C ILE A 62 3.77 5.27 -0.12
N ARG A 63 4.36 6.45 0.05
CA ARG A 63 5.66 6.81 -0.55
C ARG A 63 6.70 6.97 0.54
N GLY A 64 7.92 6.51 0.24
CA GLY A 64 9.02 6.65 1.19
C GLY A 64 10.34 6.17 0.62
N GLU A 65 11.41 6.38 1.37
CA GLU A 65 12.71 5.86 0.98
C GLU A 65 12.72 4.34 1.03
N PRO A 66 13.31 3.66 0.04
CA PRO A 66 13.27 2.19 -0.07
C PRO A 66 13.68 1.47 1.21
N GLU A 67 14.79 1.88 1.82
CA GLU A 67 15.30 1.22 3.02
C GLU A 67 14.36 1.40 4.21
N LYS A 68 13.74 2.58 4.33
CA LYS A 68 12.77 2.84 5.39
C LYS A 68 11.50 2.03 5.20
N LEU A 69 11.05 1.86 3.96
CA LEU A 69 9.89 1.02 3.65
C LEU A 69 10.18 -0.45 3.93
N ASP A 70 11.38 -0.92 3.60
CA ASP A 70 11.80 -2.29 3.93
C ASP A 70 11.74 -2.52 5.45
N ALA A 71 12.32 -1.62 6.21
CA ALA A 71 12.33 -1.70 7.68
C ALA A 71 10.91 -1.63 8.25
N LEU A 72 10.07 -0.76 7.72
CA LEU A 72 8.68 -0.60 8.14
C LEU A 72 7.89 -1.91 7.97
N MET A 73 8.01 -2.53 6.81
CA MET A 73 7.27 -3.76 6.51
C MET A 73 7.75 -4.96 7.34
N ALA A 74 8.93 -4.86 7.96
CA ALA A 74 9.45 -5.88 8.86
C ALA A 74 9.01 -5.68 10.31
N THR A 75 8.33 -4.57 10.64
CA THR A 75 7.87 -4.33 12.01
C THR A 75 6.66 -5.18 12.35
N GLU A 76 6.55 -5.51 13.65
CA GLU A 76 5.39 -6.27 14.16
C GLU A 76 4.09 -5.49 13.97
N GLU A 77 4.13 -4.17 14.16
CA GLU A 77 2.94 -3.34 14.02
C GLU A 77 2.40 -3.35 12.59
N TRP A 78 3.29 -3.26 11.59
CA TRP A 78 2.90 -3.39 10.20
C TRP A 78 2.26 -4.75 9.92
N GLU A 79 2.91 -5.83 10.37
CA GLU A 79 2.38 -7.19 10.18
C GLU A 79 1.01 -7.36 10.84
N THR A 80 0.83 -6.80 12.03
CA THR A 80 -0.46 -6.86 12.74
C THR A 80 -1.56 -6.20 11.91
N HIS A 81 -1.29 -5.03 11.36
CA HIS A 81 -2.26 -4.34 10.50
C HIS A 81 -2.56 -5.14 9.23
N ALA A 82 -1.54 -5.74 8.61
CA ALA A 82 -1.72 -6.56 7.42
C ALA A 82 -2.59 -7.78 7.69
N ILE A 83 -2.34 -8.47 8.80
CA ILE A 83 -3.14 -9.64 9.22
C ILE A 83 -4.58 -9.22 9.50
N ARG A 84 -4.77 -8.15 10.27
CA ARG A 84 -6.11 -7.63 10.58
C ARG A 84 -6.87 -7.26 9.32
N GLY A 85 -6.19 -6.58 8.38
CA GLY A 85 -6.79 -6.23 7.10
C GLY A 85 -7.29 -7.46 6.34
N GLY A 86 -6.48 -8.51 6.30
CA GLY A 86 -6.86 -9.77 5.65
C GLY A 86 -8.04 -10.49 6.30
N LEU A 87 -8.33 -10.18 7.57
CA LEU A 87 -9.46 -10.81 8.27
C LEU A 87 -10.81 -10.20 7.91
N HIS A 88 -10.84 -8.96 7.40
CA HIS A 88 -12.12 -8.31 7.09
C HIS A 88 -12.23 -7.84 5.64
N LEU A 89 -11.17 -7.89 4.85
CA LEU A 89 -11.17 -7.46 3.45
C LEU A 89 -10.98 -8.66 2.52
N GLU A 90 -11.79 -8.69 1.46
CA GLU A 90 -11.57 -9.61 0.34
C GLU A 90 -10.58 -8.95 -0.62
N GLY A 91 -9.62 -9.75 -1.11
CA GLY A 91 -8.70 -9.30 -2.14
C GLY A 91 -7.69 -8.27 -1.69
N LEU A 92 -7.33 -8.25 -0.39
CA LEU A 92 -6.26 -7.38 0.08
C LEU A 92 -4.94 -7.80 -0.54
N GLY A 93 -4.28 -6.85 -1.21
CA GLY A 93 -2.95 -7.04 -1.77
C GLY A 93 -2.03 -5.92 -1.33
N ILE A 94 -0.81 -6.28 -0.97
CA ILE A 94 0.24 -5.32 -0.58
C ILE A 94 1.39 -5.52 -1.53
N VAL A 95 1.70 -4.49 -2.33
CA VAL A 95 2.66 -4.58 -3.43
C VAL A 95 3.63 -3.42 -3.36
N ARG A 96 4.90 -3.69 -3.62
CA ARG A 96 5.92 -2.66 -3.75
C ARG A 96 6.02 -2.20 -5.21
N GLY A 97 6.37 -0.95 -5.41
CA GLY A 97 6.53 -0.40 -6.75
C GLY A 97 7.49 0.77 -6.80
N VAL A 98 7.62 1.35 -7.98
CA VAL A 98 8.53 2.46 -8.21
C VAL A 98 7.80 3.65 -8.85
N THR A 99 8.21 4.86 -8.47
CA THR A 99 7.79 6.10 -9.10
C THR A 99 9.01 7.01 -9.27
N GLY A 100 8.84 8.08 -10.05
CA GLY A 100 9.88 9.11 -10.20
C GLY A 100 11.17 8.58 -10.81
N ASP A 101 12.30 8.91 -10.19
CA ASP A 101 13.61 8.55 -10.71
C ASP A 101 13.84 7.03 -10.74
N LEU A 102 13.30 6.30 -9.76
CA LEU A 102 13.39 4.84 -9.76
C LEU A 102 12.60 4.22 -10.90
N LEU A 103 11.43 4.79 -11.22
CA LEU A 103 10.66 4.38 -12.39
C LEU A 103 11.44 4.61 -13.68
N MET A 104 12.04 5.78 -13.82
CA MET A 104 12.82 6.12 -15.03
C MET A 104 14.03 5.19 -15.18
N ALA A 105 14.71 4.87 -14.08
CA ALA A 105 15.82 3.92 -14.10
C ALA A 105 15.36 2.52 -14.53
N GLN A 106 14.22 2.06 -14.03
CA GLN A 106 13.64 0.77 -14.40
C GLN A 106 13.23 0.75 -15.87
N MET A 107 12.65 1.83 -16.37
CA MET A 107 12.31 1.95 -17.79
C MET A 107 13.54 1.91 -18.68
N GLY A 108 14.64 2.50 -18.24
CA GLY A 108 15.92 2.40 -18.94
C GLY A 108 16.42 0.96 -19.04
N THR A 109 16.36 0.21 -17.95
CA THR A 109 16.73 -1.20 -17.93
C THR A 109 15.83 -2.02 -18.85
N TRP A 110 14.52 -1.76 -18.79
CA TRP A 110 13.53 -2.42 -19.66
C TRP A 110 13.85 -2.16 -21.14
N ALA A 111 14.10 -0.91 -21.51
CA ALA A 111 14.38 -0.53 -22.88
C ALA A 111 15.68 -1.17 -23.39
N ALA A 112 16.69 -1.31 -22.54
CA ALA A 112 17.97 -1.93 -22.87
C ALA A 112 17.86 -3.45 -23.11
N ASN A 113 16.77 -4.07 -22.69
CA ASN A 113 16.57 -5.52 -22.76
C ASN A 113 15.44 -5.94 -23.70
N LEU A 114 14.97 -5.02 -24.55
CA LEU A 114 13.94 -5.35 -25.54
C LEU A 114 14.51 -6.35 -26.56
N PRO A 115 13.69 -7.33 -27.01
CA PRO A 115 14.09 -8.22 -28.09
C PRO A 115 14.35 -7.44 -29.38
N THR A 116 15.38 -7.87 -30.10
CA THR A 116 15.75 -7.27 -31.40
C THR A 116 15.13 -8.03 -32.56
#